data_7fd4284ccd48e891263c416be96c8ae4
#
_entry.id   7fd4284ccd48e891263c416be96c8ae4
#
_cell.length_a   1.000
_cell.length_b   1.000
_cell.length_c   1.000
_cell.angle_alpha   90.00
_cell.angle_beta   90.00
_cell.angle_gamma   90.00
#
_symmetry.space_group_name_H-M   'P 1'
#
loop_
_entity.id
_entity.type
_entity.pdbx_description
1 polymer ?
#
loop_
_entity_poly.entity_id
_entity_poly.type
_entity_poly.pdbx_seq_one_letter_code
_entity_poly.pdbx_strand_id
1 'polypeptide(L)'
;MNRRKNWRGWAAVCLACALGFAGCGGTDGGEDASEALSDSASGEAQADEAKERRALRGSGSLEYGPEAGRALTKEQEKLLLDYMNLYFASLQDLESRGTDGLFSDEKQEELAQEAVGLQISLRKMQEADYTLASWSYVLTLEEVAPQEDGTIHILAQEDSVQNFSQTPDRDSRRYGSPHQFVLEEKEGAWKLESHMSFDPVWLMLWNEEGELEAEDVMQKYADAAPEYLERAGEALSDREKDREREAEAVEAQEPYDRQAALRYARRYVQERNGEWEDYGSRGGNCQNYASQVLHAGGIPMDIYGDAVWKWYWDEVSNGPGARGRSSSWTGVDEFMAYAEANTGYGLAAEMDAPYYDGEPGDLLHMGMDGDWGHTVVVSAVVTDEEGRTVDYLVDSNTGDLSDYPASLYGYPEIVLTKIAGWNAE
;
A
#
# COMPACT_ATOMS: atom_id res chain seq x y z
N MET A 1 -18.36 31.91 8.70
CA MET A 1 -18.83 30.89 9.68
C MET A 1 -18.40 29.53 9.15
N ASN A 2 -17.25 29.14 9.58
CA ASN A 2 -16.49 27.87 9.53
C ASN A 2 -16.94 26.74 8.57
N ARG A 3 -16.35 26.70 7.39
CA ARG A 3 -16.28 25.50 6.53
C ARG A 3 -15.00 24.64 6.73
N ARG A 4 -14.27 24.85 7.82
CA ARG A 4 -13.07 24.05 8.19
C ARG A 4 -13.40 22.61 8.64
N LYS A 5 -14.63 22.12 8.47
CA LYS A 5 -15.08 20.84 9.04
C LYS A 5 -14.91 19.62 8.14
N ASN A 6 -14.64 19.74 6.84
CA ASN A 6 -14.62 18.58 5.94
C ASN A 6 -13.24 17.93 5.76
N TRP A 7 -12.16 18.64 6.08
CA TRP A 7 -10.80 18.04 6.08
C TRP A 7 -10.64 16.88 7.05
N ARG A 8 -11.33 16.94 8.20
CA ARG A 8 -11.29 15.90 9.24
C ARG A 8 -11.89 14.55 8.84
N GLY A 9 -12.74 14.51 7.83
CA GLY A 9 -13.41 13.27 7.40
C GLY A 9 -12.53 12.36 6.56
N TRP A 10 -11.65 12.93 5.73
CA TRP A 10 -10.77 12.16 4.83
C TRP A 10 -9.49 11.71 5.54
N ALA A 11 -8.90 12.56 6.35
CA ALA A 11 -7.80 12.16 7.24
C ALA A 11 -8.22 11.01 8.17
N ALA A 12 -9.46 11.01 8.69
CA ALA A 12 -9.97 9.95 9.54
C ALA A 12 -10.19 8.60 8.84
N VAL A 13 -10.45 8.58 7.54
CA VAL A 13 -10.59 7.35 6.76
C VAL A 13 -9.23 6.70 6.49
N CYS A 14 -8.18 7.51 6.33
CA CYS A 14 -6.80 7.02 6.18
C CYS A 14 -6.14 6.69 7.54
N LEU A 15 -6.55 7.37 8.64
CA LEU A 15 -5.95 7.23 9.98
C LEU A 15 -6.21 5.87 10.65
N ALA A 16 -7.18 5.13 10.16
CA ALA A 16 -7.57 3.87 10.77
C ALA A 16 -6.58 2.70 10.55
N CYS A 17 -5.58 2.89 9.71
CA CYS A 17 -4.55 1.89 9.43
C CYS A 17 -3.21 2.14 10.15
N ALA A 18 -3.09 3.22 10.93
CA ALA A 18 -1.82 3.67 11.51
C ALA A 18 -1.86 3.83 13.03
N LEU A 19 -2.52 2.92 13.76
CA LEU A 19 -2.50 2.90 15.23
C LEU A 19 -1.33 2.06 15.72
N GLY A 20 -0.26 2.71 16.14
CA GLY A 20 0.73 2.07 16.99
C GLY A 20 2.19 2.46 16.77
N PHE A 21 2.60 3.72 17.01
CA PHE A 21 4.02 4.02 17.17
C PHE A 21 4.28 5.03 18.28
N ALA A 22 4.96 4.59 19.30
CA ALA A 22 5.62 5.43 20.28
C ALA A 22 7.09 5.01 20.44
N GLY A 23 7.97 5.85 19.93
CA GLY A 23 9.06 6.39 20.68
C GLY A 23 10.45 5.78 20.71
N CYS A 24 11.42 6.65 20.53
CA CYS A 24 12.86 6.69 20.93
C CYS A 24 13.84 6.21 19.84
N GLY A 25 14.68 7.00 19.31
CA GLY A 25 15.56 8.09 19.67
C GLY A 25 16.99 7.65 19.85
N GLY A 26 17.97 8.11 19.01
CA GLY A 26 19.39 8.09 19.33
C GLY A 26 20.36 7.82 18.16
N THR A 27 20.80 8.80 17.57
CA THR A 27 22.10 9.42 17.21
C THR A 27 23.26 8.60 16.65
N ASP A 28 23.81 9.18 15.60
CA ASP A 28 25.19 9.44 15.19
C ASP A 28 25.96 8.47 14.28
N GLY A 29 26.28 9.00 13.11
CA GLY A 29 27.65 9.27 12.70
C GLY A 29 28.24 8.50 11.52
N GLY A 30 28.44 9.19 10.38
CA GLY A 30 29.78 9.23 9.79
C GLY A 30 30.11 8.54 8.47
N GLU A 31 30.28 9.37 7.48
CA GLU A 31 31.38 9.46 6.51
C GLU A 31 31.48 8.59 5.23
N ASP A 32 31.37 9.34 4.15
CA ASP A 32 32.05 9.34 2.82
C ASP A 32 32.93 8.17 2.35
N ALA A 33 32.71 7.77 1.10
CA ALA A 33 33.78 7.60 0.13
C ALA A 33 33.27 7.58 -1.34
N SER A 34 33.67 8.59 -2.08
CA SER A 34 33.63 8.68 -3.53
C SER A 34 34.81 7.95 -4.19
N GLU A 35 34.61 7.25 -5.29
CA GLU A 35 35.65 7.15 -6.32
C GLU A 35 35.05 7.03 -7.73
N ALA A 36 35.51 7.94 -8.57
CA ALA A 36 35.21 8.00 -10.00
C ALA A 36 36.28 7.21 -10.77
N LEU A 37 35.85 6.49 -11.81
CA LEU A 37 36.73 6.15 -12.92
C LEU A 37 36.00 6.25 -14.28
N SER A 38 36.61 6.99 -15.15
CA SER A 38 36.31 7.23 -16.56
C SER A 38 36.58 6.01 -17.43
N ASP A 39 35.78 5.76 -18.46
CA ASP A 39 36.37 5.73 -19.79
C ASP A 39 35.33 5.82 -20.92
N SER A 40 35.73 6.53 -21.96
CA SER A 40 34.98 6.94 -23.13
C SER A 40 35.16 5.96 -24.29
N ALA A 41 34.09 5.29 -24.73
CA ALA A 41 33.93 4.74 -26.07
C ALA A 41 32.52 4.17 -26.36
N SER A 42 31.48 4.71 -25.76
CA SER A 42 30.08 4.24 -25.97
C SER A 42 29.08 5.38 -26.01
N GLY A 43 29.52 6.59 -26.30
CA GLY A 43 28.69 7.80 -26.14
C GLY A 43 27.42 7.84 -26.99
N GLU A 44 27.41 7.25 -28.18
CA GLU A 44 26.19 7.25 -29.01
C GLU A 44 25.21 6.14 -28.63
N ALA A 45 25.71 4.94 -28.31
CA ALA A 45 24.86 3.84 -27.85
C ALA A 45 24.30 4.11 -26.43
N GLN A 46 25.09 4.69 -25.53
CA GLN A 46 24.65 5.13 -24.23
C GLN A 46 23.67 6.32 -24.28
N ALA A 47 23.83 7.22 -25.25
CA ALA A 47 22.89 8.32 -25.44
C ALA A 47 21.54 7.86 -26.02
N ASP A 48 21.53 6.85 -26.89
CA ASP A 48 20.31 6.23 -27.41
C ASP A 48 19.64 5.36 -26.36
N GLU A 49 20.37 4.57 -25.58
CA GLU A 49 19.83 3.86 -24.41
C GLU A 49 19.30 4.83 -23.34
N ALA A 50 20.01 5.92 -23.05
CA ALA A 50 19.54 6.92 -22.10
C ALA A 50 18.30 7.68 -22.61
N LYS A 51 18.16 7.83 -23.93
CA LYS A 51 17.01 8.45 -24.56
C LYS A 51 15.80 7.50 -24.58
N GLU A 52 16.04 6.21 -24.77
CA GLU A 52 15.02 5.16 -24.73
C GLU A 52 14.52 4.94 -23.30
N ARG A 53 15.43 4.94 -22.31
CA ARG A 53 15.08 4.91 -20.86
C ARG A 53 14.28 6.14 -20.43
N ARG A 54 14.50 7.32 -21.04
CA ARG A 54 13.78 8.55 -20.71
C ARG A 54 12.42 8.68 -21.38
N ALA A 55 12.08 7.84 -22.35
CA ALA A 55 10.77 7.82 -22.97
C ALA A 55 9.72 7.37 -21.94
N LEU A 56 8.58 8.07 -21.88
CA LEU A 56 7.47 7.65 -21.02
C LEU A 56 6.86 6.36 -21.57
N ARG A 57 6.69 5.36 -20.71
CA ARG A 57 6.01 4.09 -21.02
C ARG A 57 4.53 4.11 -20.65
N GLY A 58 4.02 5.29 -20.32
CA GLY A 58 2.62 5.48 -19.93
C GLY A 58 2.21 6.93 -19.94
N SER A 59 0.97 7.17 -19.55
CA SER A 59 0.40 8.50 -19.40
C SER A 59 -0.83 8.44 -18.48
N GLY A 60 -1.20 9.58 -17.93
CA GLY A 60 -2.41 9.75 -17.14
C GLY A 60 -3.44 10.62 -17.81
N SER A 61 -4.62 10.62 -17.23
CA SER A 61 -5.73 11.51 -17.51
C SER A 61 -6.26 12.13 -16.24
N LEU A 62 -7.05 13.21 -16.37
CA LEU A 62 -7.68 13.90 -15.27
C LEU A 62 -9.19 13.91 -15.50
N GLU A 63 -9.94 13.62 -14.47
CA GLU A 63 -11.40 13.65 -14.43
C GLU A 63 -11.88 14.48 -13.24
N TYR A 64 -13.16 14.87 -13.25
CA TYR A 64 -13.77 15.63 -12.17
C TYR A 64 -14.84 14.77 -11.52
N GLY A 65 -14.70 14.56 -10.20
CA GLY A 65 -15.72 13.95 -9.38
C GLY A 65 -16.98 14.82 -9.29
N PRO A 66 -18.10 14.26 -8.87
CA PRO A 66 -19.40 14.97 -8.82
C PRO A 66 -19.40 16.16 -7.86
N GLU A 67 -18.50 16.18 -6.89
CA GLU A 67 -18.38 17.24 -5.87
C GLU A 67 -17.17 18.17 -6.08
N ALA A 68 -16.47 18.07 -7.21
CA ALA A 68 -15.27 18.86 -7.51
C ALA A 68 -15.48 20.37 -7.38
N GLY A 69 -16.73 20.82 -7.54
CA GLY A 69 -17.15 22.21 -7.28
C GLY A 69 -16.74 23.20 -8.39
N ARG A 70 -15.54 23.09 -8.94
CA ARG A 70 -14.98 24.00 -9.96
C ARG A 70 -14.02 23.23 -10.89
N ALA A 71 -14.04 23.58 -12.17
CA ALA A 71 -13.00 23.14 -13.10
C ALA A 71 -11.74 23.99 -13.00
N LEU A 72 -10.58 23.36 -13.14
CA LEU A 72 -9.30 24.03 -13.31
C LEU A 72 -9.18 24.65 -14.70
N THR A 73 -8.24 25.56 -14.85
CA THR A 73 -7.81 26.00 -16.19
C THR A 73 -6.95 24.92 -16.86
N LYS A 74 -6.82 24.98 -18.17
CA LYS A 74 -5.97 24.02 -18.91
C LYS A 74 -4.50 24.06 -18.49
N GLU A 75 -4.03 25.20 -18.00
CA GLU A 75 -2.67 25.36 -17.49
C GLU A 75 -2.50 24.63 -16.17
N GLN A 76 -3.48 24.75 -15.26
CA GLN A 76 -3.50 24.06 -13.97
C GLN A 76 -3.66 22.53 -14.14
N GLU A 77 -4.55 22.09 -15.04
CA GLU A 77 -4.69 20.66 -15.39
C GLU A 77 -3.37 20.09 -15.93
N LYS A 78 -2.72 20.85 -16.85
CA LYS A 78 -1.44 20.44 -17.42
C LYS A 78 -0.34 20.32 -16.36
N LEU A 79 -0.28 21.27 -15.40
CA LEU A 79 0.69 21.25 -14.30
C LEU A 79 0.55 19.97 -13.48
N LEU A 80 -0.68 19.59 -13.08
CA LEU A 80 -0.93 18.35 -12.33
C LEU A 80 -0.52 17.10 -13.13
N LEU A 81 -0.90 17.03 -14.41
CA LEU A 81 -0.55 15.90 -15.28
C LEU A 81 0.96 15.82 -15.56
N ASP A 82 1.62 16.94 -15.78
CA ASP A 82 3.08 16.96 -15.99
C ASP A 82 3.79 16.43 -14.75
N TYR A 83 3.40 16.87 -13.56
CA TYR A 83 3.97 16.41 -12.30
C TYR A 83 3.72 14.91 -12.06
N MET A 84 2.47 14.46 -12.17
CA MET A 84 2.13 13.04 -11.97
C MET A 84 2.79 12.13 -13.01
N ASN A 85 2.96 12.58 -14.24
CA ASN A 85 3.72 11.84 -15.25
C ASN A 85 5.19 11.70 -14.87
N LEU A 86 5.83 12.73 -14.28
CA LEU A 86 7.21 12.64 -13.77
C LEU A 86 7.31 11.69 -12.56
N TYR A 87 6.30 11.70 -11.67
CA TYR A 87 6.21 10.75 -10.56
C TYR A 87 6.23 9.31 -11.07
N PHE A 88 5.33 8.93 -11.98
CA PHE A 88 5.29 7.58 -12.55
C PHE A 88 6.52 7.25 -13.40
N ALA A 89 7.05 8.23 -14.14
CA ALA A 89 8.29 8.06 -14.90
C ALA A 89 9.51 7.80 -14.00
N SER A 90 9.54 8.36 -12.80
CA SER A 90 10.59 8.06 -11.81
C SER A 90 10.51 6.62 -11.33
N LEU A 91 9.30 6.12 -11.08
CA LEU A 91 9.06 4.73 -10.69
C LEU A 91 9.26 3.75 -11.86
N GLN A 92 9.11 4.21 -13.09
CA GLN A 92 9.27 3.41 -14.31
C GLN A 92 10.66 2.78 -14.41
N ASP A 93 11.70 3.57 -14.21
CA ASP A 93 13.09 3.15 -14.35
C ASP A 93 13.82 3.12 -12.99
N LEU A 94 13.11 3.41 -11.90
CA LEU A 94 13.64 3.59 -10.55
C LEU A 94 14.74 4.67 -10.51
N GLU A 95 14.56 5.73 -11.28
CA GLU A 95 15.45 6.88 -11.35
C GLU A 95 14.64 8.16 -11.15
N SER A 96 15.03 9.00 -10.19
CA SER A 96 14.35 10.29 -9.97
C SER A 96 14.35 11.13 -11.23
N ARG A 97 13.16 11.60 -11.61
CA ARG A 97 12.98 12.60 -12.66
C ARG A 97 12.87 13.96 -11.98
N GLY A 98 13.72 14.91 -12.33
CA GLY A 98 13.65 16.23 -11.75
C GLY A 98 12.28 16.88 -11.99
N THR A 99 11.83 17.64 -11.01
CA THR A 99 10.59 18.44 -11.06
C THR A 99 10.88 19.92 -11.29
N ASP A 100 12.05 20.21 -11.81
CA ASP A 100 12.60 21.57 -11.96
C ASP A 100 11.57 22.59 -12.45
N GLY A 101 11.27 23.54 -11.59
CA GLY A 101 10.39 24.65 -11.89
C GLY A 101 8.89 24.34 -11.83
N LEU A 102 8.45 23.16 -11.41
CA LEU A 102 7.04 22.86 -11.16
C LEU A 102 6.57 23.37 -9.80
N PHE A 103 7.47 23.41 -8.83
CA PHE A 103 7.16 23.92 -7.47
C PHE A 103 7.48 25.40 -7.33
N SER A 104 6.76 26.06 -6.45
CA SER A 104 6.96 27.46 -6.09
C SER A 104 7.96 27.64 -4.95
N ASP A 105 8.19 26.62 -4.15
CA ASP A 105 9.08 26.57 -3.00
C ASP A 105 10.09 25.41 -3.14
N GLU A 106 11.37 25.70 -2.98
CA GLU A 106 12.47 24.74 -3.16
C GLU A 106 12.41 23.62 -2.10
N LYS A 107 12.04 23.95 -0.86
CA LYS A 107 11.93 22.94 0.20
C LYS A 107 10.79 21.95 -0.08
N GLN A 108 9.64 22.42 -0.55
CA GLN A 108 8.52 21.55 -0.92
C GLN A 108 8.87 20.67 -2.13
N GLU A 109 9.66 21.18 -3.06
CA GLU A 109 10.19 20.40 -4.17
C GLU A 109 11.14 19.28 -3.68
N GLU A 110 12.06 19.60 -2.77
CA GLU A 110 12.96 18.62 -2.15
C GLU A 110 12.17 17.52 -1.43
N LEU A 111 11.19 17.89 -0.58
CA LEU A 111 10.36 16.92 0.13
C LEU A 111 9.58 15.99 -0.81
N ALA A 112 9.02 16.53 -1.90
CA ALA A 112 8.32 15.72 -2.90
C ALA A 112 9.29 14.76 -3.62
N GLN A 113 10.52 15.17 -3.88
CA GLN A 113 11.55 14.33 -4.48
C GLN A 113 12.05 13.24 -3.51
N GLU A 114 12.22 13.56 -2.22
CA GLU A 114 12.58 12.59 -1.19
C GLU A 114 11.50 11.51 -1.02
N ALA A 115 10.22 11.88 -1.08
CA ALA A 115 9.12 10.92 -1.04
C ALA A 115 9.16 9.92 -2.21
N VAL A 116 9.43 10.40 -3.43
CA VAL A 116 9.64 9.53 -4.59
C VAL A 116 10.92 8.72 -4.45
N GLY A 117 11.99 9.32 -3.91
CA GLY A 117 13.28 8.67 -3.64
C GLY A 117 13.14 7.47 -2.70
N LEU A 118 12.31 7.59 -1.66
CA LEU A 118 12.01 6.49 -0.74
C LEU A 118 11.32 5.32 -1.47
N GLN A 119 10.32 5.60 -2.31
CA GLN A 119 9.65 4.57 -3.12
C GLN A 119 10.63 3.86 -4.07
N ILE A 120 11.53 4.63 -4.70
CA ILE A 120 12.58 4.08 -5.57
C ILE A 120 13.54 3.20 -4.77
N SER A 121 13.98 3.64 -3.60
CA SER A 121 14.91 2.91 -2.74
C SER A 121 14.30 1.59 -2.27
N LEU A 122 13.04 1.63 -1.81
CA LEU A 122 12.30 0.44 -1.39
C LEU A 122 12.21 -0.60 -2.52
N ARG A 123 11.89 -0.17 -3.75
CA ARG A 123 11.81 -1.07 -4.91
C ARG A 123 13.16 -1.67 -5.29
N LYS A 124 14.24 -0.86 -5.24
CA LYS A 124 15.61 -1.31 -5.53
C LYS A 124 16.17 -2.32 -4.52
N MET A 125 15.67 -2.32 -3.30
CA MET A 125 16.08 -3.28 -2.28
C MET A 125 15.52 -4.68 -2.53
N GLN A 126 14.40 -4.80 -3.27
CA GLN A 126 13.75 -6.08 -3.50
C GLN A 126 14.54 -6.96 -4.47
N GLU A 127 14.42 -8.27 -4.36
CA GLU A 127 14.99 -9.23 -5.32
C GLU A 127 14.30 -9.16 -6.69
N ALA A 128 13.00 -8.87 -6.69
CA ALA A 128 12.21 -8.75 -7.91
C ALA A 128 12.49 -7.43 -8.64
N ASP A 129 12.47 -7.47 -9.98
CA ASP A 129 12.56 -6.24 -10.79
C ASP A 129 11.21 -5.50 -10.82
N TYR A 130 11.07 -4.48 -9.97
CA TYR A 130 9.89 -3.64 -9.89
C TYR A 130 9.97 -2.35 -10.71
N THR A 131 10.77 -2.35 -11.77
CA THR A 131 10.61 -1.36 -12.86
C THR A 131 9.27 -1.54 -13.57
N LEU A 132 8.75 -0.49 -14.19
CA LEU A 132 7.47 -0.56 -14.90
C LEU A 132 7.67 -0.73 -16.40
N ALA A 133 7.17 -1.81 -16.94
CA ALA A 133 7.09 -2.03 -18.39
C ALA A 133 6.06 -1.08 -19.03
N SER A 134 4.96 -0.79 -18.33
CA SER A 134 3.97 0.22 -18.70
C SER A 134 3.19 0.69 -17.48
N TRP A 135 2.56 1.87 -17.60
CA TRP A 135 1.69 2.42 -16.56
C TRP A 135 0.62 3.34 -17.14
N SER A 136 -0.47 3.47 -16.44
CA SER A 136 -1.49 4.48 -16.70
C SER A 136 -2.19 4.87 -15.39
N TYR A 137 -2.74 6.09 -15.32
CA TYR A 137 -3.55 6.51 -14.20
C TYR A 137 -4.70 7.43 -14.63
N VAL A 138 -5.73 7.48 -13.80
CA VAL A 138 -6.78 8.48 -13.83
C VAL A 138 -6.72 9.24 -12.49
N LEU A 139 -6.55 10.55 -12.56
CA LEU A 139 -6.60 11.43 -11.40
C LEU A 139 -7.98 12.08 -11.35
N THR A 140 -8.84 11.61 -10.45
CA THR A 140 -10.18 12.16 -10.24
C THR A 140 -10.13 13.25 -9.19
N LEU A 141 -10.42 14.49 -9.58
CA LEU A 141 -10.48 15.63 -8.66
C LEU A 141 -11.81 15.60 -7.90
N GLU A 142 -11.75 15.31 -6.60
CA GLU A 142 -12.92 15.23 -5.73
C GLU A 142 -13.34 16.59 -5.19
N GLU A 143 -12.37 17.46 -4.89
CA GLU A 143 -12.61 18.82 -4.45
C GLU A 143 -11.58 19.77 -5.08
N VAL A 144 -12.04 20.92 -5.58
CA VAL A 144 -11.21 22.03 -6.03
C VAL A 144 -11.68 23.30 -5.30
N ALA A 145 -10.94 23.71 -4.27
CA ALA A 145 -11.29 24.76 -3.33
C ALA A 145 -10.35 25.97 -3.42
N PRO A 146 -10.70 27.05 -4.17
CA PRO A 146 -9.96 28.31 -4.13
C PRO A 146 -10.00 28.92 -2.72
N GLN A 147 -8.85 29.43 -2.26
CA GLN A 147 -8.69 30.07 -0.98
C GLN A 147 -8.65 31.60 -1.09
N GLU A 148 -8.81 32.29 0.04
CA GLU A 148 -8.80 33.77 0.09
C GLU A 148 -7.41 34.36 -0.24
N ASP A 149 -6.34 33.60 -0.01
CA ASP A 149 -4.94 33.98 -0.29
C ASP A 149 -4.56 33.79 -1.77
N GLY A 150 -5.45 33.21 -2.58
CA GLY A 150 -5.26 32.98 -4.01
C GLY A 150 -4.77 31.57 -4.34
N THR A 151 -4.45 30.72 -3.35
CA THR A 151 -4.12 29.33 -3.56
C THR A 151 -5.36 28.51 -3.95
N ILE A 152 -5.12 27.32 -4.52
CA ILE A 152 -6.18 26.34 -4.82
C ILE A 152 -5.81 25.03 -4.16
N HIS A 153 -6.60 24.62 -3.18
CA HIS A 153 -6.49 23.31 -2.55
C HIS A 153 -7.28 22.29 -3.35
N ILE A 154 -6.67 21.14 -3.62
CA ILE A 154 -7.25 20.07 -4.43
C ILE A 154 -7.14 18.76 -3.66
N LEU A 155 -8.28 18.09 -3.51
CA LEU A 155 -8.33 16.69 -3.12
C LEU A 155 -8.58 15.85 -4.37
N ALA A 156 -7.80 14.81 -4.54
CA ALA A 156 -7.92 13.92 -5.69
C ALA A 156 -7.75 12.46 -5.27
N GLN A 157 -8.28 11.57 -6.08
CA GLN A 157 -8.05 10.12 -6.02
C GLN A 157 -7.35 9.66 -7.28
N GLU A 158 -6.36 8.79 -7.13
CA GLU A 158 -5.66 8.15 -8.23
C GLU A 158 -6.11 6.69 -8.35
N ASP A 159 -6.63 6.34 -9.51
CA ASP A 159 -6.73 4.95 -9.96
C ASP A 159 -5.59 4.68 -10.92
N SER A 160 -4.72 3.71 -10.64
CA SER A 160 -3.61 3.39 -11.53
C SER A 160 -3.51 1.91 -11.90
N VAL A 161 -2.93 1.70 -13.07
CA VAL A 161 -2.52 0.39 -13.57
C VAL A 161 -1.02 0.42 -13.78
N GLN A 162 -0.31 -0.49 -13.13
CA GLN A 162 1.13 -0.64 -13.19
C GLN A 162 1.47 -2.05 -13.66
N ASN A 163 2.15 -2.19 -14.79
CA ASN A 163 2.65 -3.46 -15.26
C ASN A 163 4.14 -3.56 -14.93
N PHE A 164 4.48 -4.38 -13.96
CA PHE A 164 5.87 -4.56 -13.53
C PHE A 164 6.64 -5.49 -14.46
N SER A 165 7.92 -5.20 -14.67
CA SER A 165 8.81 -5.99 -15.53
C SER A 165 8.93 -7.44 -15.05
N GLN A 166 8.91 -7.67 -13.72
CA GLN A 166 8.95 -9.00 -13.11
C GLN A 166 7.67 -9.81 -13.36
N THR A 167 6.52 -9.15 -13.53
CA THR A 167 5.21 -9.81 -13.68
C THR A 167 4.48 -9.32 -14.94
N PRO A 168 5.07 -9.49 -16.16
CA PRO A 168 4.60 -8.85 -17.39
C PRO A 168 3.20 -9.31 -17.82
N ASP A 169 2.76 -10.48 -17.37
CA ASP A 169 1.44 -11.05 -17.70
C ASP A 169 0.33 -10.58 -16.75
N ARG A 170 0.64 -9.70 -15.79
CA ARG A 170 -0.31 -9.20 -14.79
C ARG A 170 -0.21 -7.69 -14.64
N ASP A 171 -1.37 -7.07 -14.56
CA ASP A 171 -1.50 -5.65 -14.21
C ASP A 171 -1.76 -5.53 -12.71
N SER A 172 -0.88 -4.85 -12.01
CA SER A 172 -1.14 -4.40 -10.64
C SER A 172 -1.99 -3.15 -10.66
N ARG A 173 -3.00 -3.07 -9.80
CA ARG A 173 -3.94 -1.96 -9.76
C ARG A 173 -4.01 -1.35 -8.37
N ARG A 174 -4.06 -0.04 -8.36
CA ARG A 174 -4.38 0.76 -7.17
C ARG A 174 -5.69 1.48 -7.44
N TYR A 175 -6.54 1.56 -6.43
CA TYR A 175 -7.85 2.20 -6.55
C TYR A 175 -8.01 3.26 -5.47
N GLY A 176 -8.37 4.47 -5.88
CA GLY A 176 -8.74 5.54 -4.99
C GLY A 176 -7.61 6.03 -4.08
N SER A 177 -6.33 5.94 -4.50
CA SER A 177 -5.21 6.46 -3.70
C SER A 177 -5.36 7.97 -3.53
N PRO A 178 -5.45 8.49 -2.28
CA PRO A 178 -5.68 9.91 -2.07
C PRO A 178 -4.44 10.75 -2.36
N HIS A 179 -4.67 11.93 -2.93
CA HIS A 179 -3.67 12.97 -3.16
C HIS A 179 -4.21 14.32 -2.70
N GLN A 180 -3.32 15.13 -2.15
CA GLN A 180 -3.58 16.54 -1.87
C GLN A 180 -2.58 17.38 -2.65
N PHE A 181 -3.09 18.38 -3.37
CA PHE A 181 -2.27 19.36 -4.06
C PHE A 181 -2.66 20.75 -3.61
N VAL A 182 -1.67 21.63 -3.48
CA VAL A 182 -1.89 23.04 -3.35
C VAL A 182 -1.23 23.74 -4.55
N LEU A 183 -2.01 24.54 -5.28
CA LEU A 183 -1.52 25.33 -6.40
C LEU A 183 -1.50 26.80 -6.01
N GLU A 184 -0.44 27.51 -6.41
CA GLU A 184 -0.37 28.98 -6.32
C GLU A 184 0.09 29.60 -7.66
N GLU A 185 -0.26 30.85 -7.88
CA GLU A 185 0.27 31.65 -8.99
C GLU A 185 1.50 32.44 -8.50
N LYS A 186 2.67 32.13 -9.06
CA LYS A 186 3.93 32.79 -8.72
C LYS A 186 4.60 33.30 -9.99
N GLU A 187 4.93 34.60 -10.01
CA GLU A 187 5.58 35.25 -11.16
C GLU A 187 4.81 35.12 -12.48
N GLY A 188 3.47 35.03 -12.41
CA GLY A 188 2.58 34.92 -13.57
C GLY A 188 2.47 33.51 -14.17
N ALA A 189 2.91 32.47 -13.45
CA ALA A 189 2.74 31.07 -13.80
C ALA A 189 2.18 30.27 -12.64
N TRP A 190 1.35 29.27 -12.92
CA TRP A 190 0.86 28.35 -11.92
C TRP A 190 1.94 27.35 -11.53
N LYS A 191 2.08 27.12 -10.23
CA LYS A 191 3.04 26.23 -9.60
C LYS A 191 2.36 25.34 -8.55
N LEU A 192 2.99 24.20 -8.25
CA LEU A 192 2.70 23.46 -7.04
C LEU A 192 3.31 24.19 -5.84
N GLU A 193 2.52 24.56 -4.85
CA GLU A 193 3.02 24.94 -3.54
C GLU A 193 3.41 23.67 -2.76
N SER A 194 2.52 22.67 -2.75
CA SER A 194 2.80 21.38 -2.10
C SER A 194 2.05 20.24 -2.76
N HIS A 195 2.53 19.02 -2.52
CA HIS A 195 1.86 17.77 -2.85
C HIS A 195 2.07 16.76 -1.73
N MET A 196 1.02 16.04 -1.42
CA MET A 196 1.04 14.91 -0.49
C MET A 196 0.28 13.74 -1.11
N SER A 197 0.88 12.55 -1.08
CA SER A 197 0.28 11.27 -1.49
C SER A 197 0.05 10.40 -0.26
N PHE A 198 -1.03 9.65 -0.25
CA PHE A 198 -1.33 8.69 0.82
C PHE A 198 -1.18 7.27 0.30
N ASP A 199 -0.03 6.95 -0.28
CA ASP A 199 0.30 5.59 -0.65
C ASP A 199 0.59 4.71 0.60
N PRO A 200 0.72 3.37 0.46
CA PRO A 200 0.93 2.50 1.61
C PRO A 200 2.14 2.86 2.48
N VAL A 201 3.25 3.28 1.87
CA VAL A 201 4.45 3.71 2.62
C VAL A 201 4.19 5.00 3.40
N TRP A 202 3.47 5.93 2.79
CA TRP A 202 3.01 7.14 3.44
C TRP A 202 2.15 6.86 4.66
N LEU A 203 1.14 5.99 4.50
CA LEU A 203 0.23 5.63 5.57
C LEU A 203 0.96 5.01 6.75
N MET A 204 1.96 4.18 6.47
CA MET A 204 2.75 3.55 7.51
C MET A 204 3.65 4.55 8.26
N LEU A 205 4.26 5.51 7.57
CA LEU A 205 5.12 6.52 8.19
C LEU A 205 4.35 7.69 8.82
N TRP A 206 3.06 7.80 8.54
CA TRP A 206 2.24 8.84 9.15
C TRP A 206 1.99 8.53 10.62
N ASN A 207 2.51 9.37 11.46
CA ASN A 207 2.29 9.33 12.90
C ASN A 207 1.05 10.17 13.28
N GLU A 208 0.19 9.64 14.14
CA GLU A 208 -1.14 10.15 14.50
C GLU A 208 -1.19 11.47 15.30
N GLU A 209 -0.21 12.25 15.33
CA GLU A 209 -0.29 13.56 15.97
C GLU A 209 -1.19 14.55 15.19
N GLY A 210 -2.30 14.11 14.82
CA GLY A 210 -3.67 14.52 14.47
C GLY A 210 -3.97 15.89 13.92
N GLU A 211 -3.15 16.91 13.89
CA GLU A 211 -3.44 18.26 13.36
C GLU A 211 -2.17 18.89 12.73
N LEU A 212 -1.41 18.12 11.95
CA LEU A 212 -0.24 18.65 11.28
C LEU A 212 -0.65 19.37 9.99
N GLU A 213 -0.04 20.52 9.75
CA GLU A 213 -0.06 21.13 8.42
C GLU A 213 0.69 20.20 7.43
N ALA A 214 0.35 20.27 6.14
CA ALA A 214 0.94 19.37 5.13
C ALA A 214 2.47 19.43 5.10
N GLU A 215 3.06 20.62 5.33
CA GLU A 215 4.51 20.82 5.40
C GLU A 215 5.14 20.03 6.55
N ASP A 216 4.51 20.03 7.73
CA ASP A 216 5.03 19.30 8.90
C ASP A 216 4.98 17.78 8.67
N VAL A 217 3.93 17.28 8.01
CA VAL A 217 3.78 15.87 7.67
C VAL A 217 4.87 15.43 6.70
N MET A 218 5.10 16.19 5.63
CA MET A 218 6.16 15.89 4.65
C MET A 218 7.55 15.90 5.29
N GLN A 219 7.85 16.84 6.18
CA GLN A 219 9.11 16.89 6.88
C GLN A 219 9.30 15.66 7.79
N LYS A 220 8.28 15.28 8.56
CA LYS A 220 8.33 14.06 9.39
C LYS A 220 8.54 12.79 8.56
N TYR A 221 7.90 12.72 7.40
CA TYR A 221 8.11 11.62 6.47
C TYR A 221 9.56 11.54 6.01
N ALA A 222 10.15 12.66 5.58
CA ALA A 222 11.53 12.73 5.15
C ALA A 222 12.51 12.38 6.30
N ASP A 223 12.24 12.87 7.51
CA ASP A 223 13.05 12.57 8.69
C ASP A 223 13.00 11.08 9.10
N ALA A 224 11.86 10.40 8.88
CA ALA A 224 11.69 8.98 9.19
C ALA A 224 12.23 8.03 8.11
N ALA A 225 12.39 8.51 6.86
CA ALA A 225 12.74 7.66 5.73
C ALA A 225 14.06 6.89 5.88
N PRO A 226 15.16 7.45 6.41
CA PRO A 226 16.42 6.71 6.56
C PRO A 226 16.32 5.52 7.52
N GLU A 227 15.74 5.72 8.70
CA GLU A 227 15.53 4.66 9.70
C GLU A 227 14.61 3.58 9.15
N TYR A 228 13.56 3.99 8.46
CA TYR A 228 12.65 3.08 7.81
C TYR A 228 13.34 2.18 6.77
N LEU A 229 14.20 2.74 5.91
CA LEU A 229 14.94 1.96 4.92
C LEU A 229 15.92 0.98 5.56
N GLU A 230 16.56 1.35 6.66
CA GLU A 230 17.43 0.45 7.44
C GLU A 230 16.62 -0.76 7.95
N ARG A 231 15.48 -0.52 8.59
CA ARG A 231 14.57 -1.56 9.09
C ARG A 231 14.01 -2.45 7.97
N ALA A 232 13.64 -1.87 6.83
CA ALA A 232 13.21 -2.63 5.68
C ALA A 232 14.32 -3.56 5.14
N GLY A 233 15.59 -3.10 5.16
CA GLY A 233 16.75 -3.90 4.80
C GLY A 233 17.01 -5.06 5.77
N GLU A 234 16.88 -4.82 7.08
CA GLU A 234 16.98 -5.87 8.10
C GLU A 234 15.90 -6.93 7.92
N ALA A 235 14.66 -6.51 7.71
CA ALA A 235 13.54 -7.41 7.49
C ALA A 235 13.69 -8.28 6.23
N LEU A 236 14.25 -7.71 5.16
CA LEU A 236 14.61 -8.49 3.96
C LEU A 236 15.67 -9.55 4.28
N SER A 237 16.70 -9.18 5.04
CA SER A 237 17.75 -10.13 5.47
C SER A 237 17.19 -11.25 6.35
N ASP A 238 16.21 -10.97 7.18
CA ASP A 238 15.56 -11.98 8.03
C ASP A 238 14.68 -12.91 7.22
N ARG A 239 13.94 -12.40 6.23
CA ARG A 239 13.17 -13.21 5.28
C ARG A 239 14.07 -14.15 4.46
N GLU A 240 15.28 -13.71 4.07
CA GLU A 240 16.23 -14.62 3.40
C GLU A 240 16.67 -15.80 4.28
N LYS A 241 16.84 -15.58 5.58
CA LYS A 241 17.14 -16.67 6.53
C LYS A 241 15.97 -17.65 6.64
N ASP A 242 14.76 -17.18 6.41
CA ASP A 242 13.54 -17.97 6.43
C ASP A 242 13.46 -19.01 5.31
N ARG A 243 14.25 -18.84 4.23
CA ARG A 243 14.34 -19.83 3.14
C ARG A 243 14.88 -21.19 3.60
N GLU A 244 15.61 -21.25 4.71
CA GLU A 244 16.13 -22.49 5.28
C GLU A 244 15.17 -23.15 6.27
N ARG A 245 14.09 -22.46 6.63
CA ARG A 245 13.06 -22.97 7.55
C ARG A 245 12.10 -23.89 6.80
N GLU A 246 11.81 -25.06 7.38
CA GLU A 246 10.81 -25.99 6.85
C GLU A 246 9.43 -25.63 7.41
N ALA A 247 8.41 -25.64 6.54
CA ALA A 247 7.03 -25.47 6.95
C ALA A 247 6.58 -26.64 7.85
N GLU A 248 5.73 -26.31 8.83
CA GLU A 248 5.08 -27.33 9.64
C GLU A 248 3.96 -28.02 8.83
N ALA A 249 3.85 -29.35 8.94
CA ALA A 249 2.77 -30.08 8.30
C ALA A 249 1.49 -29.93 9.12
N VAL A 250 0.64 -28.97 8.79
CA VAL A 250 -0.71 -28.87 9.36
C VAL A 250 -1.66 -29.76 8.58
N GLU A 251 -2.26 -30.74 9.27
CA GLU A 251 -3.28 -31.61 8.68
C GLU A 251 -4.66 -30.97 8.79
N ALA A 252 -5.41 -31.00 7.68
CA ALA A 252 -6.81 -30.59 7.63
C ALA A 252 -7.68 -31.79 7.22
N GLN A 253 -8.86 -31.94 7.82
CA GLN A 253 -9.81 -32.99 7.45
C GLN A 253 -10.52 -32.70 6.14
N GLU A 254 -10.76 -31.42 5.86
CA GLU A 254 -11.48 -30.93 4.69
C GLU A 254 -10.66 -29.87 3.95
N PRO A 255 -10.70 -29.86 2.61
CA PRO A 255 -9.88 -28.97 1.83
C PRO A 255 -10.42 -27.53 1.82
N TYR A 256 -9.50 -26.57 1.58
CA TYR A 256 -9.81 -25.19 1.26
C TYR A 256 -9.96 -25.00 -0.26
N ASP A 257 -11.10 -24.50 -0.73
CA ASP A 257 -11.30 -24.13 -2.15
C ASP A 257 -10.64 -22.79 -2.46
N ARG A 258 -9.33 -22.82 -2.73
CA ARG A 258 -8.52 -21.66 -3.09
C ARG A 258 -9.06 -20.93 -4.31
N GLN A 259 -9.66 -21.64 -5.26
CA GLN A 259 -10.25 -21.01 -6.47
C GLN A 259 -11.50 -20.21 -6.13
N ALA A 260 -12.36 -20.71 -5.24
CA ALA A 260 -13.53 -19.95 -4.78
C ALA A 260 -13.10 -18.71 -3.98
N ALA A 261 -12.12 -18.85 -3.11
CA ALA A 261 -11.52 -17.76 -2.34
C ALA A 261 -10.97 -16.66 -3.24
N LEU A 262 -10.14 -17.01 -4.23
CA LEU A 262 -9.56 -16.05 -5.17
C LEU A 262 -10.62 -15.37 -6.06
N ARG A 263 -11.67 -16.09 -6.47
CA ARG A 263 -12.78 -15.46 -7.19
C ARG A 263 -13.50 -14.45 -6.32
N TYR A 264 -13.68 -14.75 -5.04
CA TYR A 264 -14.27 -13.81 -4.09
C TYR A 264 -13.37 -12.59 -3.89
N ALA A 265 -12.08 -12.82 -3.61
CA ALA A 265 -11.10 -11.77 -3.42
C ALA A 265 -11.11 -10.80 -4.59
N ARG A 266 -10.94 -11.31 -5.81
CA ARG A 266 -10.93 -10.51 -7.03
C ARG A 266 -12.20 -9.71 -7.26
N ARG A 267 -13.35 -10.26 -6.93
CA ARG A 267 -14.64 -9.59 -7.11
C ARG A 267 -14.81 -8.41 -6.16
N TYR A 268 -14.35 -8.56 -4.92
CA TYR A 268 -14.62 -7.60 -3.86
C TYR A 268 -13.38 -6.81 -3.39
N VAL A 269 -12.33 -6.80 -4.19
CA VAL A 269 -11.12 -6.03 -3.89
C VAL A 269 -11.40 -4.53 -3.83
N GLN A 270 -12.18 -4.01 -4.77
CA GLN A 270 -12.59 -2.60 -4.83
C GLN A 270 -14.03 -2.41 -4.32
N GLU A 271 -14.94 -3.29 -4.72
CA GLU A 271 -16.33 -3.25 -4.27
C GLU A 271 -16.47 -3.87 -2.89
N ARG A 272 -17.37 -3.32 -2.07
CA ARG A 272 -17.76 -3.94 -0.80
C ARG A 272 -18.93 -4.88 -1.03
N ASN A 273 -18.84 -6.11 -0.50
CA ASN A 273 -19.98 -7.01 -0.51
C ASN A 273 -21.02 -6.52 0.50
N GLY A 274 -22.16 -6.04 0.01
CA GLY A 274 -23.24 -5.47 0.82
C GLY A 274 -23.92 -6.46 1.78
N GLU A 275 -23.55 -7.75 1.74
CA GLU A 275 -23.96 -8.74 2.75
C GLU A 275 -23.15 -8.61 4.04
N TRP A 276 -22.02 -7.89 4.06
CA TRP A 276 -21.14 -7.70 5.19
C TRP A 276 -21.03 -6.22 5.55
N GLU A 277 -20.85 -5.91 6.84
CA GLU A 277 -20.62 -4.53 7.24
C GLU A 277 -19.23 -4.08 6.81
N ASP A 278 -19.13 -2.88 6.25
CA ASP A 278 -17.88 -2.25 5.88
C ASP A 278 -17.26 -1.50 7.08
N TYR A 279 -16.01 -1.81 7.39
CA TYR A 279 -15.23 -1.19 8.46
C TYR A 279 -14.21 -0.16 7.92
N GLY A 280 -14.17 0.11 6.63
CA GLY A 280 -13.20 1.02 6.01
C GLY A 280 -13.11 2.40 6.69
N SER A 281 -14.24 2.91 7.22
CA SER A 281 -14.29 4.19 7.96
C SER A 281 -14.04 4.06 9.47
N ARG A 282 -13.71 2.86 9.99
CA ARG A 282 -13.65 2.54 11.43
C ARG A 282 -12.44 1.70 11.81
N GLY A 283 -11.31 1.90 11.19
CA GLY A 283 -10.10 1.16 11.52
C GLY A 283 -9.61 0.20 10.43
N GLY A 284 -10.25 0.20 9.27
CA GLY A 284 -9.87 -0.67 8.16
C GLY A 284 -10.78 -1.89 7.98
N ASN A 285 -10.79 -2.41 6.76
CA ASN A 285 -11.63 -3.53 6.35
C ASN A 285 -10.81 -4.76 5.93
N CYS A 286 -9.48 -4.69 6.04
CA CYS A 286 -8.55 -5.69 5.53
C CYS A 286 -8.79 -7.09 6.11
N GLN A 287 -8.81 -7.22 7.44
CA GLN A 287 -9.07 -8.51 8.09
C GLN A 287 -10.52 -8.98 7.89
N ASN A 288 -11.52 -8.08 7.89
CA ASN A 288 -12.89 -8.43 7.56
C ASN A 288 -13.00 -9.00 6.13
N TYR A 289 -12.31 -8.40 5.19
CA TYR A 289 -12.26 -8.89 3.80
C TYR A 289 -11.53 -10.24 3.71
N ALA A 290 -10.38 -10.41 4.36
CA ALA A 290 -9.66 -11.68 4.41
C ALA A 290 -10.52 -12.81 5.01
N SER A 291 -11.25 -12.53 6.10
CA SER A 291 -12.19 -13.47 6.69
C SER A 291 -13.31 -13.89 5.73
N GLN A 292 -13.85 -12.94 4.96
CA GLN A 292 -14.84 -13.24 3.93
C GLN A 292 -14.27 -14.12 2.82
N VAL A 293 -13.01 -13.88 2.41
CA VAL A 293 -12.30 -14.69 1.41
C VAL A 293 -12.12 -16.12 1.88
N LEU A 294 -11.66 -16.33 3.12
CA LEU A 294 -11.53 -17.66 3.71
C LEU A 294 -12.88 -18.38 3.77
N HIS A 295 -13.91 -17.68 4.22
CA HIS A 295 -15.27 -18.25 4.29
C HIS A 295 -15.83 -18.61 2.90
N ALA A 296 -15.59 -17.78 1.89
CA ALA A 296 -15.96 -18.06 0.51
C ALA A 296 -15.21 -19.27 -0.07
N GLY A 297 -14.01 -19.56 0.43
CA GLY A 297 -13.22 -20.76 0.14
C GLY A 297 -13.66 -22.02 0.90
N GLY A 298 -14.77 -21.93 1.67
CA GLY A 298 -15.36 -23.09 2.34
C GLY A 298 -14.98 -23.27 3.79
N ILE A 299 -14.14 -22.40 4.38
CA ILE A 299 -13.84 -22.44 5.81
C ILE A 299 -15.11 -22.09 6.58
N PRO A 300 -15.62 -22.99 7.45
CA PRO A 300 -16.82 -22.70 8.24
C PRO A 300 -16.51 -21.71 9.37
N MET A 301 -17.51 -20.92 9.74
CA MET A 301 -17.40 -20.07 10.93
C MET A 301 -17.23 -20.94 12.17
N ASP A 302 -16.21 -20.64 12.96
CA ASP A 302 -16.00 -21.31 14.23
C ASP A 302 -16.79 -20.60 15.32
N ILE A 303 -17.71 -21.35 15.90
CA ILE A 303 -18.62 -20.91 16.98
C ILE A 303 -18.37 -21.65 18.29
N TYR A 304 -17.38 -22.52 18.33
CA TYR A 304 -17.12 -23.44 19.43
C TYR A 304 -15.91 -22.99 20.26
N GLY A 305 -15.94 -23.33 21.56
CA GLY A 305 -14.81 -23.06 22.44
C GLY A 305 -14.67 -21.60 22.89
N ASP A 306 -13.49 -21.28 23.39
CA ASP A 306 -13.15 -19.95 23.90
C ASP A 306 -12.59 -19.03 22.79
N ALA A 307 -11.93 -19.61 21.78
CA ALA A 307 -11.47 -18.92 20.58
C ALA A 307 -12.47 -19.17 19.45
N VAL A 308 -13.06 -18.13 18.91
CA VAL A 308 -14.10 -18.20 17.88
C VAL A 308 -13.75 -17.29 16.72
N TRP A 309 -14.19 -17.68 15.51
CA TRP A 309 -14.04 -16.90 14.29
C TRP A 309 -15.35 -16.90 13.53
N LYS A 310 -16.17 -15.83 13.67
CA LYS A 310 -17.55 -15.83 13.21
C LYS A 310 -18.10 -14.46 12.88
N TRP A 311 -19.14 -14.48 12.04
CA TRP A 311 -20.03 -13.37 11.75
C TRP A 311 -21.48 -13.81 11.82
N TYR A 312 -22.32 -13.03 12.53
CA TYR A 312 -23.77 -13.23 12.56
C TYR A 312 -24.49 -11.95 12.20
N TRP A 313 -25.46 -12.08 11.32
CA TRP A 313 -26.25 -10.97 10.80
C TRP A 313 -27.32 -10.47 11.77
N ASP A 314 -27.94 -11.35 12.49
CA ASP A 314 -29.24 -11.20 13.17
C ASP A 314 -29.24 -11.58 14.65
N GLU A 315 -28.11 -11.98 15.21
CA GLU A 315 -28.05 -12.47 16.57
C GLU A 315 -27.47 -11.48 17.57
N VAL A 316 -27.53 -11.84 18.82
CA VAL A 316 -27.16 -11.01 19.96
C VAL A 316 -25.79 -10.39 19.75
N SER A 317 -25.78 -9.10 19.58
CA SER A 317 -24.58 -8.31 19.45
C SER A 317 -23.72 -8.43 20.72
N ASN A 318 -22.43 -8.68 20.57
CA ASN A 318 -21.47 -8.65 21.69
C ASN A 318 -21.14 -7.20 22.12
N GLY A 319 -21.79 -6.22 21.50
CA GLY A 319 -21.64 -4.81 21.79
C GLY A 319 -22.25 -3.93 20.69
N PRO A 320 -22.29 -2.60 20.86
CA PRO A 320 -22.81 -1.70 19.86
C PRO A 320 -22.03 -1.84 18.53
N GLY A 321 -22.74 -2.16 17.44
CA GLY A 321 -22.18 -2.32 16.11
C GLY A 321 -21.47 -3.65 15.82
N ALA A 322 -21.34 -4.55 16.80
CA ALA A 322 -20.65 -5.82 16.62
C ALA A 322 -21.52 -6.90 15.91
N ARG A 323 -22.83 -6.79 15.99
CA ARG A 323 -23.79 -7.72 15.34
C ARG A 323 -23.46 -9.21 15.52
N GLY A 324 -22.88 -9.59 16.66
CA GLY A 324 -22.49 -10.97 16.98
C GLY A 324 -21.16 -11.44 16.36
N ARG A 325 -20.43 -10.60 15.61
CA ARG A 325 -19.10 -10.93 15.11
C ARG A 325 -18.09 -11.10 16.25
N SER A 326 -17.10 -11.97 16.04
CA SER A 326 -15.90 -12.03 16.91
C SER A 326 -14.88 -10.96 16.53
N SER A 327 -14.01 -10.57 17.44
CA SER A 327 -12.86 -9.70 17.15
C SER A 327 -11.93 -10.33 16.11
N SER A 328 -11.70 -11.63 16.18
CA SER A 328 -10.91 -12.41 15.22
C SER A 328 -11.43 -12.36 13.77
N TRP A 329 -12.69 -11.99 13.55
CA TRP A 329 -13.20 -11.79 12.18
C TRP A 329 -12.74 -10.48 11.56
N THR A 330 -12.47 -9.44 12.34
CA THR A 330 -12.20 -8.08 11.87
C THR A 330 -10.89 -7.46 12.36
N GLY A 331 -10.25 -8.04 13.37
CA GLY A 331 -8.98 -7.59 13.95
C GLY A 331 -7.84 -8.51 13.50
N VAL A 332 -6.72 -7.92 13.17
CA VAL A 332 -5.54 -8.66 12.65
C VAL A 332 -4.93 -9.50 13.77
N ASP A 333 -4.56 -8.88 14.88
CA ASP A 333 -3.96 -9.58 16.04
C ASP A 333 -4.87 -10.70 16.57
N GLU A 334 -6.17 -10.43 16.63
CA GLU A 334 -7.12 -11.42 17.14
C GLU A 334 -7.34 -12.56 16.14
N PHE A 335 -7.22 -12.32 14.84
CA PHE A 335 -7.23 -13.39 13.85
C PHE A 335 -5.95 -14.23 13.94
N MET A 336 -4.78 -13.61 14.02
CA MET A 336 -3.50 -14.31 14.17
C MET A 336 -3.52 -15.19 15.44
N ALA A 337 -3.94 -14.63 16.56
CA ALA A 337 -4.07 -15.39 17.81
C ALA A 337 -5.08 -16.55 17.71
N TYR A 338 -6.19 -16.37 16.98
CA TYR A 338 -7.14 -17.43 16.69
C TYR A 338 -6.53 -18.53 15.82
N ALA A 339 -5.87 -18.15 14.72
CA ALA A 339 -5.27 -19.10 13.79
C ALA A 339 -4.15 -19.95 14.43
N GLU A 340 -3.34 -19.33 15.30
CA GLU A 340 -2.29 -20.02 16.07
C GLU A 340 -2.87 -20.97 17.12
N ALA A 341 -3.93 -20.56 17.81
CA ALA A 341 -4.50 -21.35 18.92
C ALA A 341 -5.46 -22.44 18.46
N ASN A 342 -6.03 -22.35 17.24
CA ASN A 342 -7.09 -23.26 16.83
C ASN A 342 -6.54 -24.62 16.41
N THR A 343 -6.83 -25.64 17.21
CA THR A 343 -6.51 -27.05 16.94
C THR A 343 -7.75 -27.93 16.79
N GLY A 344 -8.93 -27.33 16.81
CA GLY A 344 -10.23 -28.01 16.79
C GLY A 344 -11.02 -27.71 15.52
N TYR A 345 -12.34 -27.54 15.70
CA TYR A 345 -13.24 -27.18 14.62
C TYR A 345 -12.87 -25.86 13.94
N GLY A 346 -13.06 -25.76 12.63
CA GLY A 346 -12.83 -24.54 11.87
C GLY A 346 -11.49 -24.52 11.18
N LEU A 347 -10.87 -23.35 11.07
CA LEU A 347 -9.64 -23.12 10.32
C LEU A 347 -8.49 -24.04 10.78
N ALA A 348 -7.85 -24.71 9.81
CA ALA A 348 -6.57 -25.40 9.98
C ALA A 348 -5.51 -24.64 9.16
N ALA A 349 -4.56 -24.02 9.84
CA ALA A 349 -3.54 -23.19 9.21
C ALA A 349 -2.23 -23.24 10.00
N GLU A 350 -1.10 -23.04 9.31
CA GLU A 350 0.19 -22.75 9.91
C GLU A 350 0.36 -21.25 10.03
N MET A 351 0.38 -20.75 11.28
CA MET A 351 0.71 -19.37 11.60
C MET A 351 2.23 -19.20 11.56
N ASP A 352 2.69 -18.07 11.07
CA ASP A 352 4.11 -17.80 10.88
C ASP A 352 4.85 -18.88 10.05
N ALA A 353 4.21 -19.35 8.98
CA ALA A 353 4.84 -20.27 8.02
C ALA A 353 6.02 -19.58 7.32
N PRO A 354 7.01 -20.37 6.79
CA PRO A 354 8.12 -19.78 6.05
C PRO A 354 7.63 -18.86 4.94
N TYR A 355 8.14 -17.62 4.90
CA TYR A 355 7.61 -16.57 4.02
C TYR A 355 7.48 -17.02 2.56
N TYR A 356 8.46 -17.78 2.05
CA TYR A 356 8.48 -18.17 0.64
C TYR A 356 7.67 -19.42 0.29
N ASP A 357 6.95 -20.01 1.26
CA ASP A 357 6.12 -21.22 1.09
C ASP A 357 4.64 -20.91 0.81
N GLY A 358 4.27 -19.63 0.66
CA GLY A 358 2.91 -19.20 0.42
C GLY A 358 2.36 -19.61 -0.94
N GLU A 359 1.04 -19.81 -0.97
CA GLU A 359 0.27 -20.15 -2.16
C GLU A 359 -0.88 -19.17 -2.35
N PRO A 360 -1.42 -18.99 -3.59
CA PRO A 360 -2.59 -18.17 -3.80
C PRO A 360 -3.76 -18.59 -2.91
N GLY A 361 -4.35 -17.63 -2.20
CA GLY A 361 -5.40 -17.81 -1.21
C GLY A 361 -4.91 -17.84 0.24
N ASP A 362 -3.61 -17.88 0.50
CA ASP A 362 -3.04 -17.67 1.82
C ASP A 362 -3.09 -16.19 2.23
N LEU A 363 -2.80 -15.89 3.49
CA LEU A 363 -2.83 -14.54 4.02
C LEU A 363 -1.42 -14.07 4.40
N LEU A 364 -1.15 -12.80 4.14
CA LEU A 364 -0.01 -12.10 4.72
C LEU A 364 -0.51 -11.08 5.73
N HIS A 365 0.05 -11.09 6.94
CA HIS A 365 -0.14 -10.07 7.95
C HIS A 365 1.07 -9.17 7.96
N MET A 366 0.83 -7.88 7.99
CA MET A 366 1.86 -6.85 7.87
C MET A 366 1.83 -5.95 9.09
N GLY A 367 3.02 -5.68 9.64
CA GLY A 367 3.17 -4.90 10.86
C GLY A 367 4.53 -4.27 10.99
N MET A 368 4.74 -3.65 12.14
CA MET A 368 6.00 -3.11 12.58
C MET A 368 6.06 -3.14 14.11
N ASP A 369 7.23 -3.52 14.68
CA ASP A 369 7.46 -3.65 16.12
C ASP A 369 6.47 -4.61 16.83
N GLY A 370 5.98 -5.63 16.10
CA GLY A 370 5.00 -6.58 16.61
C GLY A 370 3.57 -6.05 16.69
N ASP A 371 3.29 -4.89 16.10
CA ASP A 371 1.95 -4.32 15.97
C ASP A 371 1.42 -4.59 14.57
N TRP A 372 0.40 -5.44 14.46
CA TRP A 372 -0.10 -5.96 13.19
C TRP A 372 -1.31 -5.17 12.72
N GLY A 373 -1.08 -4.27 11.75
CA GLY A 373 -2.09 -3.32 11.27
C GLY A 373 -2.79 -3.72 9.98
N HIS A 374 -2.29 -4.70 9.21
CA HIS A 374 -2.83 -4.98 7.89
C HIS A 374 -2.82 -6.48 7.56
N THR A 375 -3.84 -6.92 6.79
CA THR A 375 -3.94 -8.27 6.24
C THR A 375 -4.28 -8.21 4.76
N VAL A 376 -3.56 -8.99 3.96
CA VAL A 376 -3.78 -9.11 2.52
C VAL A 376 -3.89 -10.56 2.09
N VAL A 377 -4.52 -10.80 0.95
CA VAL A 377 -4.72 -12.14 0.38
C VAL A 377 -3.72 -12.37 -0.74
N VAL A 378 -2.94 -13.43 -0.68
CA VAL A 378 -2.03 -13.81 -1.77
C VAL A 378 -2.84 -14.14 -3.03
N SER A 379 -2.62 -13.40 -4.11
CA SER A 379 -3.28 -13.61 -5.41
C SER A 379 -2.41 -14.35 -6.41
N ALA A 380 -1.09 -14.22 -6.30
CA ALA A 380 -0.11 -14.95 -7.12
C ALA A 380 1.25 -15.00 -6.43
N VAL A 381 2.07 -15.97 -6.83
CA VAL A 381 3.47 -16.07 -6.45
C VAL A 381 4.34 -15.39 -7.51
N VAL A 382 5.30 -14.59 -7.08
CA VAL A 382 6.32 -13.98 -7.93
C VAL A 382 7.59 -14.83 -7.84
N THR A 383 8.11 -15.27 -8.98
CA THR A 383 9.31 -16.11 -9.04
C THR A 383 10.42 -15.45 -9.83
N ASP A 384 11.66 -15.81 -9.49
CA ASP A 384 12.84 -15.49 -10.29
C ASP A 384 12.96 -16.40 -11.53
N GLU A 385 14.05 -16.25 -12.29
CA GLU A 385 14.33 -17.05 -13.49
C GLU A 385 14.59 -18.54 -13.17
N GLU A 386 15.01 -18.85 -11.94
CA GLU A 386 15.24 -20.21 -11.44
C GLU A 386 13.95 -20.85 -10.89
N GLY A 387 12.84 -20.11 -10.85
CA GLY A 387 11.54 -20.56 -10.34
C GLY A 387 11.41 -20.52 -8.80
N ARG A 388 12.34 -19.84 -8.10
CA ARG A 388 12.25 -19.65 -6.65
C ARG A 388 11.29 -18.48 -6.35
N THR A 389 10.48 -18.64 -5.34
CA THR A 389 9.62 -17.55 -4.85
C THR A 389 10.49 -16.38 -4.36
N VAL A 390 10.21 -15.18 -4.84
CA VAL A 390 10.89 -13.94 -4.42
C VAL A 390 9.94 -12.93 -3.79
N ASP A 391 8.64 -13.01 -4.11
CA ASP A 391 7.59 -12.16 -3.54
C ASP A 391 6.20 -12.73 -3.84
N TYR A 392 5.18 -12.00 -3.46
CA TYR A 392 3.77 -12.28 -3.75
C TYR A 392 3.09 -11.08 -4.38
N LEU A 393 2.13 -11.34 -5.27
CA LEU A 393 1.10 -10.38 -5.59
C LEU A 393 -0.08 -10.61 -4.66
N VAL A 394 -0.70 -9.53 -4.20
CA VAL A 394 -1.76 -9.59 -3.22
C VAL A 394 -2.97 -8.73 -3.61
N ASP A 395 -4.13 -9.13 -3.11
CA ASP A 395 -5.37 -8.36 -3.15
C ASP A 395 -5.68 -7.82 -1.74
N SER A 396 -6.04 -6.54 -1.64
CA SER A 396 -6.31 -5.84 -0.39
C SER A 396 -7.55 -4.96 -0.48
N ASN A 397 -8.27 -4.89 0.64
CA ASN A 397 -9.50 -4.10 0.76
C ASN A 397 -9.40 -3.17 1.99
N THR A 398 -8.53 -2.26 1.90
CA THR A 398 -8.19 -1.05 2.66
C THR A 398 -6.89 -0.56 2.04
N GLY A 399 -6.88 0.64 1.44
CA GLY A 399 -5.93 0.93 0.39
C GLY A 399 -6.13 -0.10 -0.73
N ASP A 400 -7.28 -0.03 -1.42
CA ASP A 400 -7.75 -1.08 -2.33
C ASP A 400 -6.72 -1.34 -3.45
N LEU A 401 -6.07 -2.50 -3.40
CA LEU A 401 -5.01 -2.92 -4.31
C LEU A 401 -5.31 -4.30 -4.86
N SER A 402 -5.00 -4.51 -6.13
CA SER A 402 -5.20 -5.80 -6.81
C SER A 402 -3.95 -6.23 -7.55
N ASP A 403 -3.53 -7.49 -7.34
CA ASP A 403 -2.27 -8.03 -7.86
C ASP A 403 -1.07 -7.10 -7.57
N TYR A 404 -1.01 -6.48 -6.39
CA TYR A 404 0.04 -5.55 -6.02
C TYR A 404 1.16 -6.27 -5.27
N PRO A 405 2.45 -5.96 -5.53
CA PRO A 405 3.56 -6.64 -4.85
C PRO A 405 3.52 -6.43 -3.33
N ALA A 406 3.56 -7.51 -2.56
CA ALA A 406 3.48 -7.47 -1.10
C ALA A 406 4.62 -6.66 -0.47
N SER A 407 5.84 -6.81 -1.01
CA SER A 407 7.03 -6.09 -0.53
C SER A 407 6.96 -4.58 -0.74
N LEU A 408 6.11 -4.09 -1.63
CA LEU A 408 5.95 -2.66 -1.92
C LEU A 408 4.92 -1.96 -1.01
N TYR A 409 4.28 -2.68 -0.08
CA TYR A 409 3.49 -2.06 0.99
C TYR A 409 4.34 -1.30 1.99
N GLY A 410 5.61 -1.72 2.10
CA GLY A 410 6.56 -1.03 2.94
C GLY A 410 6.56 -1.47 4.41
N TYR A 411 5.71 -2.37 4.83
CA TYR A 411 5.78 -2.92 6.18
C TYR A 411 7.06 -3.74 6.36
N PRO A 412 7.87 -3.48 7.38
CA PRO A 412 9.09 -4.24 7.62
C PRO A 412 8.81 -5.68 8.06
N GLU A 413 7.74 -5.91 8.82
CA GLU A 413 7.36 -7.23 9.29
C GLU A 413 6.21 -7.78 8.45
N ILE A 414 6.41 -8.98 7.88
CA ILE A 414 5.37 -9.69 7.11
C ILE A 414 5.38 -11.15 7.56
N VAL A 415 4.24 -11.63 8.01
CA VAL A 415 4.03 -13.01 8.47
C VAL A 415 3.03 -13.72 7.57
N LEU A 416 3.38 -14.94 7.15
CA LEU A 416 2.53 -15.80 6.32
C LEU A 416 1.64 -16.68 7.21
N THR A 417 0.33 -16.65 6.98
CA THR A 417 -0.61 -17.69 7.42
C THR A 417 -0.93 -18.61 6.25
N LYS A 418 -0.38 -19.82 6.29
CA LYS A 418 -0.59 -20.85 5.27
C LYS A 418 -1.83 -21.68 5.58
N ILE A 419 -2.81 -21.66 4.68
CA ILE A 419 -4.11 -22.28 4.89
C ILE A 419 -4.06 -23.75 4.41
N ALA A 420 -4.17 -24.68 5.34
CA ALA A 420 -4.25 -26.11 5.01
C ALA A 420 -5.68 -26.55 4.64
N GLY A 421 -6.68 -26.00 5.32
CA GLY A 421 -8.07 -26.35 5.13
C GLY A 421 -8.88 -26.08 6.40
N TRP A 422 -9.76 -27.04 6.79
CA TRP A 422 -10.52 -26.91 8.02
C TRP A 422 -10.84 -28.28 8.63
N ASN A 423 -11.19 -28.30 9.91
CA ASN A 423 -11.54 -29.47 10.68
C ASN A 423 -13.00 -29.45 11.10
N ALA A 424 -13.66 -30.61 11.02
CA ALA A 424 -15.08 -30.78 11.35
C ALA A 424 -15.32 -31.08 12.83
N GLU A 425 -14.27 -31.45 13.59
CA GLU A 425 -14.33 -31.79 15.02
C GLU A 425 -13.12 -31.17 15.75
#